data_f6e0b483e57c0846222b86d9a9f8badb
#
_entry.id   f6e0b483e57c0846222b86d9a9f8badb
#
_cell.length_a   1.000
_cell.length_b   1.000
_cell.length_c   1.000
_cell.angle_alpha   90.00
_cell.angle_beta   90.00
_cell.angle_gamma   90.00
#
_symmetry.space_group_name_H-M   'P 1'
#
loop_
_entity.id
_entity.type
_entity.pdbx_description
1 polymer ?
#
loop_
_entity_poly.entity_id
_entity_poly.type
_entity_poly.pdbx_seq_one_letter_code
_entity_poly.pdbx_strand_id
1 'polypeptide(L)'
;MFPRRCLLCGAPSGAAGVCPGCAGDLPRPDAASCPRCAQPSPAGQICGPCLKRPPAFEATLAAFVYRFPLDRLIPRLKYHGQLAIAPPLAEALATRVAGTARPDRVIPMPLHPARLRQRGFNHAAEIARELCRCTGLALDTTSCARVRDTPPQMGLKLDA
;
A
#
# COMPACT_ATOMS: atom_id res chain seq x y z
N MET A 1 3.23 29.32 -7.90
CA MET A 1 3.16 27.94 -7.33
C MET A 1 1.83 27.82 -6.60
N PHE A 2 0.88 27.05 -7.10
CA PHE A 2 -0.42 26.91 -6.42
C PHE A 2 -0.25 26.16 -5.10
N PRO A 3 -0.88 26.60 -4.00
CA PRO A 3 -0.82 25.90 -2.73
C PRO A 3 -1.43 24.52 -2.89
N ARG A 4 -0.67 23.48 -2.53
CA ARG A 4 -1.18 22.12 -2.53
C ARG A 4 -2.22 21.96 -1.42
N ARG A 5 -3.36 21.40 -1.74
CA ARG A 5 -4.44 21.14 -0.79
C ARG A 5 -4.39 19.70 -0.31
N CYS A 6 -4.75 19.51 0.93
CA CYS A 6 -4.85 18.18 1.55
C CYS A 6 -5.84 17.30 0.80
N LEU A 7 -5.41 16.11 0.42
CA LEU A 7 -6.21 15.12 -0.30
C LEU A 7 -7.43 14.60 0.48
N LEU A 8 -7.45 14.83 1.81
CA LEU A 8 -8.57 14.42 2.68
C LEU A 8 -9.50 15.59 3.03
N CYS A 9 -8.97 16.68 3.58
CA CYS A 9 -9.78 17.77 4.12
C CYS A 9 -9.77 19.08 3.31
N GLY A 10 -8.90 19.18 2.28
CA GLY A 10 -8.78 20.38 1.45
C GLY A 10 -7.97 21.54 2.09
N ALA A 11 -7.53 21.42 3.33
CA ALA A 11 -6.65 22.41 3.97
C ALA A 11 -5.29 22.51 3.28
N PRO A 12 -4.49 23.57 3.48
CA PRO A 12 -3.12 23.63 2.98
C PRO A 12 -2.29 22.43 3.47
N SER A 13 -1.57 21.73 2.57
CA SER A 13 -0.87 20.49 2.91
C SER A 13 0.64 20.49 2.58
N GLY A 14 1.17 21.55 2.00
CA GLY A 14 2.56 21.53 1.55
C GLY A 14 2.85 20.42 0.51
N ALA A 15 4.10 19.95 0.47
CA ALA A 15 4.55 18.95 -0.51
C ALA A 15 4.00 17.55 -0.24
N ALA A 16 3.67 17.22 1.02
CA ALA A 16 3.25 15.88 1.45
C ALA A 16 1.87 15.44 0.91
N GLY A 17 1.06 16.37 0.37
CA GLY A 17 -0.27 16.06 -0.16
C GLY A 17 -1.33 15.74 0.90
N VAL A 18 -0.94 15.53 2.15
CA VAL A 18 -1.81 15.35 3.33
C VAL A 18 -1.34 16.31 4.41
N CYS A 19 -2.24 17.07 5.03
CA CYS A 19 -1.87 17.98 6.11
C CYS A 19 -1.50 17.20 7.39
N PRO A 20 -0.74 17.81 8.33
CA PRO A 20 -0.28 17.12 9.54
C PRO A 20 -1.42 16.49 10.36
N GLY A 21 -2.55 17.19 10.51
CA GLY A 21 -3.73 16.66 11.20
C GLY A 21 -4.25 15.38 10.56
N CYS A 22 -4.55 15.43 9.25
CA CYS A 22 -5.02 14.24 8.54
C CYS A 22 -3.98 13.11 8.47
N ALA A 23 -2.68 13.43 8.46
CA ALA A 23 -1.62 12.43 8.52
C ALA A 23 -1.59 11.69 9.87
N GLY A 24 -1.89 12.41 10.96
CA GLY A 24 -2.07 11.82 12.31
C GLY A 24 -3.29 10.90 12.40
N ASP A 25 -4.36 11.22 11.67
CA ASP A 25 -5.61 10.44 11.66
C ASP A 25 -5.52 9.17 10.80
N LEU A 26 -4.47 9.02 9.98
CA LEU A 26 -4.31 7.81 9.16
C LEU A 26 -4.11 6.58 10.06
N PRO A 27 -4.94 5.54 9.90
CA PRO A 27 -4.95 4.38 10.77
C PRO A 27 -3.69 3.54 10.60
N ARG A 28 -2.82 3.58 11.59
CA ARG A 28 -1.59 2.78 11.62
C ARG A 28 -1.85 1.41 12.25
N PRO A 29 -1.13 0.36 11.85
CA PRO A 29 -1.20 -0.93 12.51
C PRO A 29 -0.77 -0.82 13.98
N ASP A 30 -1.46 -1.54 14.86
CA ASP A 30 -1.05 -1.70 16.25
C ASP A 30 0.32 -2.41 16.33
N ALA A 31 1.06 -2.15 17.42
CA ALA A 31 2.34 -2.80 17.67
C ALA A 31 2.20 -4.32 17.80
N ALA A 32 1.05 -4.81 18.26
CA ALA A 32 0.74 -6.22 18.42
C ALA A 32 0.17 -6.81 17.12
N SER A 33 1.02 -7.02 16.13
CA SER A 33 0.66 -7.64 14.84
C SER A 33 1.50 -8.88 14.58
N CYS A 34 0.89 -9.88 13.93
CA CYS A 34 1.62 -11.07 13.48
C CYS A 34 2.78 -10.68 12.55
N PRO A 35 4.03 -11.06 12.82
CA PRO A 35 5.19 -10.68 11.99
C PRO A 35 5.11 -11.26 10.56
N ARG A 36 4.37 -12.35 10.37
CA ARG A 36 4.22 -12.93 9.03
C ARG A 36 3.16 -12.23 8.19
N CYS A 37 1.91 -12.09 8.69
CA CYS A 37 0.81 -11.60 7.87
C CYS A 37 0.30 -10.20 8.23
N ALA A 38 0.88 -9.54 9.23
CA ALA A 38 0.52 -8.22 9.75
C ALA A 38 -0.93 -8.12 10.27
N GLN A 39 -1.65 -9.23 10.47
CA GLN A 39 -2.94 -9.21 11.15
C GLN A 39 -2.76 -9.02 12.66
N PRO A 40 -3.72 -8.40 13.36
CA PRO A 40 -3.68 -8.30 14.81
C PRO A 40 -3.42 -9.66 15.45
N SER A 41 -2.48 -9.71 16.40
CA SER A 41 -2.11 -10.94 17.09
C SER A 41 -1.69 -10.61 18.52
N PRO A 42 -2.14 -11.37 19.54
CA PRO A 42 -1.76 -11.12 20.91
C PRO A 42 -0.22 -11.10 21.06
N ALA A 43 0.28 -10.10 21.79
CA ALA A 43 1.70 -9.90 22.04
C ALA A 43 2.62 -9.89 20.79
N GLY A 44 2.10 -9.64 19.59
CA GLY A 44 2.89 -9.63 18.36
C GLY A 44 3.44 -10.99 17.92
N GLN A 45 2.88 -12.09 18.44
CA GLN A 45 3.30 -13.44 18.08
C GLN A 45 2.75 -13.87 16.71
N ILE A 46 3.30 -14.96 16.15
CA ILE A 46 2.77 -15.57 14.94
C ILE A 46 1.33 -16.04 15.21
N CYS A 47 0.36 -15.58 14.41
CA CYS A 47 -1.05 -15.91 14.59
C CYS A 47 -1.37 -17.39 14.27
N GLY A 48 -2.47 -17.91 14.83
CA GLY A 48 -2.88 -19.28 14.63
C GLY A 48 -3.00 -19.73 13.15
N PRO A 49 -3.60 -18.93 12.24
CA PRO A 49 -3.61 -19.24 10.82
C PRO A 49 -2.21 -19.42 10.21
N CYS A 50 -1.26 -18.54 10.54
CA CYS A 50 0.11 -18.64 10.04
C CYS A 50 0.91 -19.80 10.66
N LEU A 51 0.56 -20.23 11.87
CA LEU A 51 1.14 -21.44 12.47
C LEU A 51 0.60 -22.70 11.79
N LYS A 52 -0.70 -22.77 11.56
CA LYS A 52 -1.35 -23.94 10.92
C LYS A 52 -0.97 -24.06 9.44
N ARG A 53 -0.90 -22.93 8.72
CA ARG A 53 -0.59 -22.90 7.30
C ARG A 53 0.37 -21.75 7.02
N PRO A 54 1.67 -21.95 7.16
CA PRO A 54 2.67 -20.90 6.90
C PRO A 54 2.54 -20.36 5.47
N PRO A 55 2.49 -19.03 5.30
CA PRO A 55 2.52 -18.44 3.97
C PRO A 55 3.91 -18.65 3.31
N ALA A 56 3.96 -18.58 1.98
CA ALA A 56 5.21 -18.71 1.21
C ALA A 56 6.15 -17.50 1.37
N PHE A 57 5.67 -16.39 1.92
CA PHE A 57 6.48 -15.20 2.21
C PHE A 57 6.92 -15.18 3.69
N GLU A 58 8.03 -14.53 3.97
CA GLU A 58 8.61 -14.48 5.32
C GLU A 58 7.91 -13.48 6.23
N ALA A 59 7.61 -12.28 5.73
CA ALA A 59 7.04 -11.19 6.51
C ALA A 59 6.12 -10.29 5.67
N THR A 60 5.25 -9.56 6.34
CA THR A 60 4.41 -8.52 5.77
C THR A 60 4.59 -7.22 6.54
N LEU A 61 4.87 -6.14 5.81
CA LEU A 61 4.90 -4.79 6.35
C LEU A 61 3.64 -4.05 5.91
N ALA A 62 2.82 -3.66 6.87
CA ALA A 62 1.66 -2.81 6.62
C ALA A 62 1.96 -1.37 7.09
N ALA A 63 1.83 -0.39 6.21
CA ALA A 63 1.95 1.02 6.58
C ALA A 63 0.68 1.52 7.29
N PHE A 64 -0.48 0.97 6.93
CA PHE A 64 -1.79 1.38 7.42
C PHE A 64 -2.74 0.20 7.56
N VAL A 65 -3.76 0.37 8.39
CA VAL A 65 -4.95 -0.49 8.43
C VAL A 65 -5.96 0.05 7.41
N TYR A 66 -6.61 -0.84 6.63
CA TYR A 66 -7.59 -0.43 5.62
C TYR A 66 -8.94 -0.09 6.28
N ARG A 67 -9.05 1.13 6.77
CA ARG A 67 -10.26 1.74 7.35
C ARG A 67 -10.27 3.24 7.09
N PHE A 68 -11.31 3.94 7.51
CA PHE A 68 -11.39 5.40 7.38
C PHE A 68 -10.19 6.10 8.08
N PRO A 69 -9.58 7.10 7.45
CA PRO A 69 -9.91 7.70 6.15
C PRO A 69 -9.14 7.10 4.96
N LEU A 70 -8.32 6.07 5.14
CA LEU A 70 -7.54 5.43 4.07
C LEU A 70 -8.43 4.79 3.00
N ASP A 71 -9.57 4.23 3.40
CA ASP A 71 -10.59 3.64 2.52
C ASP A 71 -11.18 4.64 1.51
N ARG A 72 -11.01 5.94 1.73
CA ARG A 72 -11.38 7.01 0.80
C ARG A 72 -10.25 7.32 -0.19
N LEU A 73 -8.99 7.22 0.25
CA LEU A 73 -7.83 7.53 -0.60
C LEU A 73 -7.56 6.43 -1.62
N ILE A 74 -7.59 5.17 -1.20
CA ILE A 74 -7.23 4.05 -2.09
C ILE A 74 -8.15 3.92 -3.31
N PRO A 75 -9.49 4.04 -3.21
CA PRO A 75 -10.36 4.06 -4.39
C PRO A 75 -10.08 5.25 -5.32
N ARG A 76 -9.80 6.44 -4.77
CA ARG A 76 -9.47 7.63 -5.57
C ARG A 76 -8.18 7.42 -6.36
N LEU A 77 -7.16 6.80 -5.77
CA LEU A 77 -5.96 6.39 -6.50
C LEU A 77 -6.31 5.34 -7.56
N LYS A 78 -7.03 4.27 -7.21
CA LYS A 78 -7.28 3.12 -8.09
C LYS A 78 -8.22 3.41 -9.25
N TYR A 79 -9.25 4.22 -9.03
CA TYR A 79 -10.37 4.38 -9.97
C TYR A 79 -10.52 5.80 -10.54
N HIS A 80 -9.94 6.81 -9.87
CA HIS A 80 -10.02 8.19 -10.31
C HIS A 80 -8.68 8.79 -10.72
N GLY A 81 -7.62 7.96 -10.78
CA GLY A 81 -6.31 8.38 -11.28
C GLY A 81 -5.62 9.48 -10.45
N GLN A 82 -6.01 9.65 -9.18
CA GLN A 82 -5.39 10.67 -8.32
C GLN A 82 -3.99 10.24 -7.87
N LEU A 83 -3.02 10.31 -8.79
CA LEU A 83 -1.64 9.86 -8.56
C LEU A 83 -0.94 10.62 -7.42
N ALA A 84 -1.40 11.83 -7.09
CA ALA A 84 -0.90 12.60 -5.96
C ALA A 84 -1.07 11.88 -4.59
N ILE A 85 -1.84 10.79 -4.54
CA ILE A 85 -1.99 9.93 -3.36
C ILE A 85 -0.80 8.98 -3.19
N ALA A 86 -0.06 8.63 -4.26
CA ALA A 86 1.03 7.67 -4.20
C ALA A 86 2.21 8.14 -3.31
N PRO A 87 2.70 9.40 -3.38
CA PRO A 87 3.81 9.84 -2.55
C PRO A 87 3.57 9.68 -1.03
N PRO A 88 2.49 10.18 -0.41
CA PRO A 88 2.29 10.02 1.04
C PRO A 88 2.13 8.56 1.47
N LEU A 89 1.59 7.68 0.61
CA LEU A 89 1.54 6.25 0.90
C LEU A 89 2.93 5.61 0.83
N ALA A 90 3.74 6.01 -0.14
CA ALA A 90 5.11 5.53 -0.31
C ALA A 90 6.02 5.99 0.84
N GLU A 91 5.92 7.24 1.30
CA GLU A 91 6.67 7.77 2.44
C GLU A 91 6.37 6.97 3.72
N ALA A 92 5.08 6.71 3.99
CA ALA A 92 4.70 5.89 5.13
C ALA A 92 5.23 4.46 5.03
N LEU A 93 5.24 3.87 3.83
CA LEU A 93 5.81 2.55 3.59
C LEU A 93 7.34 2.57 3.73
N ALA A 94 8.02 3.61 3.24
CA ALA A 94 9.46 3.79 3.37
C ALA A 94 9.91 3.80 4.84
N THR A 95 9.15 4.46 5.71
CA THR A 95 9.40 4.47 7.16
C THR A 95 9.34 3.05 7.76
N ARG A 96 8.43 2.21 7.27
CA ARG A 96 8.33 0.80 7.72
C ARG A 96 9.47 -0.06 7.19
N VAL A 97 9.85 0.14 5.93
CA VAL A 97 10.95 -0.60 5.28
C VAL A 97 12.31 -0.26 5.90
N ALA A 98 12.51 0.99 6.30
CA ALA A 98 13.77 1.42 6.94
C ALA A 98 14.11 0.66 8.24
N GLY A 99 13.10 0.10 8.93
CA GLY A 99 13.27 -0.71 10.14
C GLY A 99 13.52 -2.21 9.88
N THR A 100 13.76 -2.62 8.64
CA THR A 100 13.94 -4.04 8.26
C THR A 100 15.26 -4.27 7.53
N ALA A 101 15.60 -5.55 7.31
CA ALA A 101 16.68 -5.91 6.40
C ALA A 101 16.38 -5.31 5.01
N ARG A 102 17.41 -4.68 4.40
CA ARG A 102 17.27 -4.02 3.11
C ARG A 102 16.95 -5.04 2.02
N PRO A 103 15.81 -4.94 1.33
CA PRO A 103 15.51 -5.82 0.21
C PRO A 103 16.37 -5.46 -1.01
N ASP A 104 16.63 -6.42 -1.88
CA ASP A 104 17.40 -6.22 -3.13
C ASP A 104 16.62 -5.38 -4.13
N ARG A 105 15.30 -5.58 -4.19
CA ARG A 105 14.42 -4.90 -5.15
C ARG A 105 12.98 -4.80 -4.69
N VAL A 106 12.26 -3.88 -5.29
CA VAL A 106 10.82 -3.69 -5.13
C VAL A 106 10.11 -4.15 -6.39
N ILE A 107 9.23 -5.14 -6.27
CA ILE A 107 8.43 -5.66 -7.38
C ILE A 107 6.97 -5.30 -7.13
N PRO A 108 6.38 -4.33 -7.85
CA PRO A 108 4.98 -3.99 -7.67
C PRO A 108 4.08 -5.11 -8.19
N MET A 109 3.01 -5.43 -7.46
CA MET A 109 2.02 -6.40 -7.90
C MET A 109 1.49 -6.03 -9.30
N PRO A 110 1.66 -6.89 -10.32
CA PRO A 110 1.26 -6.58 -11.68
C PRO A 110 -0.26 -6.60 -11.85
N LEU A 111 -0.75 -5.79 -12.78
CA LEU A 111 -2.11 -5.87 -13.30
C LEU A 111 -2.16 -6.74 -14.55
N HIS A 112 -3.27 -7.46 -14.75
CA HIS A 112 -3.54 -8.11 -16.02
C HIS A 112 -3.63 -7.06 -17.15
N PRO A 113 -3.13 -7.34 -18.38
CA PRO A 113 -3.12 -6.35 -19.47
C PRO A 113 -4.48 -5.72 -19.78
N ALA A 114 -5.57 -6.51 -19.72
CA ALA A 114 -6.92 -5.98 -19.91
C ALA A 114 -7.27 -4.91 -18.87
N ARG A 115 -6.92 -5.15 -17.60
CA ARG A 115 -7.18 -4.21 -16.52
C ARG A 115 -6.26 -2.99 -16.58
N LEU A 116 -5.02 -3.17 -17.03
CA LEU A 116 -4.09 -2.07 -17.24
C LEU A 116 -4.61 -1.13 -18.35
N ARG A 117 -5.11 -1.68 -19.48
CA ARG A 117 -5.74 -0.89 -20.53
C ARG A 117 -6.97 -0.13 -20.04
N GLN A 118 -7.84 -0.78 -19.26
CA GLN A 118 -9.04 -0.16 -18.69
C GLN A 118 -8.72 0.99 -17.72
N ARG A 119 -7.69 0.82 -16.89
CA ARG A 119 -7.32 1.77 -15.83
C ARG A 119 -6.34 2.84 -16.29
N GLY A 120 -5.54 2.54 -17.33
CA GLY A 120 -4.48 3.40 -17.84
C GLY A 120 -3.16 3.35 -17.06
N PHE A 121 -3.15 2.84 -15.83
CA PHE A 121 -1.95 2.78 -14.98
C PHE A 121 -2.03 1.66 -13.93
N ASN A 122 -0.89 1.29 -13.36
CA ASN A 122 -0.79 0.38 -12.23
C ASN A 122 -0.50 1.17 -10.94
N HIS A 123 -1.49 1.31 -10.07
CA HIS A 123 -1.37 2.03 -8.80
C HIS A 123 -0.28 1.47 -7.88
N ALA A 124 -0.02 0.15 -7.90
CA ALA A 124 1.07 -0.44 -7.13
C ALA A 124 2.43 -0.01 -7.70
N ALA A 125 2.56 0.10 -9.03
CA ALA A 125 3.77 0.60 -9.66
C ALA A 125 4.01 2.09 -9.36
N GLU A 126 2.96 2.92 -9.29
CA GLU A 126 3.10 4.33 -8.91
C GLU A 126 3.62 4.47 -7.47
N ILE A 127 3.05 3.72 -6.53
CA ILE A 127 3.54 3.69 -5.14
C ILE A 127 4.97 3.16 -5.08
N ALA A 128 5.29 2.10 -5.83
CA ALA A 128 6.64 1.51 -5.85
C ALA A 128 7.70 2.47 -6.41
N ARG A 129 7.40 3.25 -7.46
CA ARG A 129 8.31 4.29 -7.97
C ARG A 129 8.65 5.32 -6.91
N GLU A 130 7.63 5.81 -6.19
CA GLU A 130 7.84 6.79 -5.12
C GLU A 130 8.59 6.16 -3.93
N LEU A 131 8.28 4.90 -3.57
CA LEU A 131 9.02 4.17 -2.54
C LEU A 131 10.51 4.04 -2.91
N CYS A 132 10.80 3.62 -4.13
CA CYS A 132 12.18 3.50 -4.61
C CYS A 132 12.91 4.84 -4.64
N ARG A 133 12.21 5.92 -5.01
CA ARG A 133 12.75 7.28 -4.97
C ARG A 133 13.12 7.72 -3.53
N CYS A 134 12.31 7.36 -2.54
CA CYS A 134 12.55 7.68 -1.13
C CYS A 134 13.66 6.82 -0.48
N THR A 135 13.80 5.57 -0.92
CA THR A 135 14.64 4.56 -0.24
C THR A 135 15.93 4.22 -0.99
N GLY A 136 16.03 4.60 -2.28
CA GLY A 136 17.12 4.18 -3.15
C GLY A 136 17.12 2.68 -3.49
N LEU A 137 15.98 1.98 -3.30
CA LEU A 137 15.83 0.59 -3.69
C LEU A 137 15.65 0.44 -5.20
N ALA A 138 16.09 -0.68 -5.75
CA ALA A 138 15.92 -1.01 -7.16
C ALA A 138 14.44 -1.35 -7.45
N LEU A 139 13.86 -0.73 -8.48
CA LEU A 139 12.52 -1.03 -8.97
C LEU A 139 12.59 -2.06 -10.10
N ASP A 140 11.82 -3.14 -9.98
CA ASP A 140 11.66 -4.14 -11.02
C ASP A 140 10.18 -4.29 -11.40
N THR A 141 9.84 -3.89 -12.61
CA THR A 141 8.47 -3.95 -13.13
C THR A 141 8.26 -5.07 -14.16
N THR A 142 9.28 -5.87 -14.41
CA THR A 142 9.33 -6.84 -15.52
C THR A 142 9.37 -8.29 -15.08
N SER A 143 9.99 -8.60 -13.94
CA SER A 143 10.17 -9.99 -13.47
C SER A 143 8.85 -10.70 -13.11
N CYS A 144 7.77 -9.97 -12.85
CA CYS A 144 6.47 -10.55 -12.54
C CYS A 144 5.40 -10.10 -13.53
N ALA A 145 4.61 -11.06 -14.04
CA ALA A 145 3.46 -10.80 -14.90
C ALA A 145 2.19 -11.45 -14.34
N ARG A 146 1.05 -10.76 -14.47
CA ARG A 146 -0.25 -11.31 -14.12
C ARG A 146 -0.87 -11.96 -15.35
N VAL A 147 -0.86 -13.28 -15.40
CA VAL A 147 -1.35 -14.07 -16.54
C VAL A 147 -2.85 -14.37 -16.48
N ARG A 148 -3.49 -14.27 -15.30
CA ARG A 148 -4.93 -14.51 -15.14
C ARG A 148 -5.69 -13.21 -14.98
N ASP A 149 -6.75 -13.04 -15.76
CA ASP A 149 -7.73 -11.97 -15.56
C ASP A 149 -8.75 -12.39 -14.51
N THR A 150 -8.46 -12.10 -13.25
CA THR A 150 -9.36 -12.41 -12.13
C THR A 150 -10.31 -11.26 -11.88
N PRO A 151 -11.59 -11.50 -11.52
CA PRO A 151 -12.53 -10.44 -11.20
C PRO A 151 -12.04 -9.57 -10.02
N PRO A 152 -12.54 -8.32 -9.88
CA PRO A 152 -12.25 -7.49 -8.70
C PRO A 152 -12.78 -8.18 -7.45
N GLN A 153 -12.00 -8.13 -6.37
CA GLN A 153 -12.45 -8.65 -5.06
C GLN A 153 -13.61 -7.85 -4.45
N MET A 154 -13.76 -6.57 -4.85
CA MET A 154 -14.93 -5.78 -4.48
C MET A 154 -16.17 -6.34 -5.15
N GLY A 155 -17.14 -6.78 -4.35
CA GLY A 155 -18.40 -7.38 -4.82
C GLY A 155 -18.41 -8.91 -4.84
N LEU A 156 -17.29 -9.58 -4.54
CA LEU A 156 -17.31 -11.01 -4.25
C LEU A 156 -17.88 -11.22 -2.83
N LYS A 157 -18.94 -12.03 -2.72
CA LYS A 157 -19.40 -12.51 -1.41
C LYS A 157 -18.28 -13.37 -0.81
N LEU A 158 -18.07 -13.22 0.49
CA LEU A 158 -17.25 -14.13 1.30
C LEU A 158 -18.02 -15.45 1.45
N ASP A 159 -18.13 -16.21 0.38
CA ASP A 159 -18.62 -17.57 0.46
C ASP A 159 -17.42 -18.49 0.64
N ALA A 160 -17.35 -18.97 1.89
CA ALA A 160 -16.63 -20.13 2.44
C ALA A 160 -15.18 -20.36 2.00
#